data_bd38c1e6ba271cad664acc54776b60b3
#
_entry.id   bd38c1e6ba271cad664acc54776b60b3
#
_cell.length_a   1.000
_cell.length_b   1.000
_cell.length_c   1.000
_cell.angle_alpha   90.00
_cell.angle_beta   90.00
_cell.angle_gamma   90.00
#
_symmetry.space_group_name_H-M   'P 1'
#
loop_
_entity.id
_entity.type
_entity.pdbx_description
1 polymer ?
#
loop_
_entity_poly.entity_id
_entity_poly.type
_entity_poly.pdbx_seq_one_letter_code
_entity_poly.pdbx_strand_id
1 'polypeptide(L)'
;MTDTVIDKIIIESKKAVGVECIDKKGRRFSLKTTKEVILSSGAFGSPQILLRSGIGPETGIKRHGIPHKHELPGVGKNLQDHLEVYIQQKCILP
;
A
#
# COMPACT_ATOMS: atom_id res chain seq x y z
N MET A 1 -14.35 -7.33 -7.79
CA MET A 1 -13.84 -6.71 -9.03
C MET A 1 -12.46 -7.30 -9.29
N THR A 2 -12.21 -7.80 -10.47
CA THR A 2 -10.94 -8.41 -10.89
C THR A 2 -10.19 -7.47 -11.84
N ASP A 3 -8.92 -7.73 -12.09
CA ASP A 3 -8.08 -6.97 -13.04
C ASP A 3 -8.06 -5.45 -12.77
N THR A 4 -8.03 -5.08 -11.49
CA THR A 4 -8.09 -3.69 -11.05
C THR A 4 -7.04 -3.45 -9.97
N VAL A 5 -6.25 -2.41 -10.14
CA VAL A 5 -5.24 -1.98 -9.16
C VAL A 5 -5.77 -0.77 -8.41
N ILE A 6 -5.60 -0.76 -7.09
CA ILE A 6 -5.89 0.41 -6.27
C ILE A 6 -4.69 1.36 -6.36
N ASP A 7 -4.93 2.57 -6.83
CA ASP A 7 -3.90 3.59 -6.92
C ASP A 7 -3.70 4.28 -5.57
N LYS A 8 -4.76 4.83 -5.01
CA LYS A 8 -4.73 5.51 -3.71
C LYS A 8 -6.11 5.57 -3.05
N ILE A 9 -6.13 5.92 -1.78
CA ILE A 9 -7.35 6.23 -1.00
C ILE A 9 -7.70 7.70 -1.22
N ILE A 10 -8.98 7.97 -1.43
CA ILE A 10 -9.51 9.33 -1.53
C ILE A 10 -9.79 9.83 -0.12
N ILE A 11 -9.08 10.88 0.30
CA ILE A 11 -9.24 11.52 1.60
C ILE A 11 -9.83 12.91 1.41
N GLU A 12 -11.00 13.14 1.99
CA GLU A 12 -11.69 14.43 2.05
C GLU A 12 -12.01 14.80 3.50
N SER A 13 -11.68 16.00 3.92
CA SER A 13 -11.91 16.48 5.31
C SER A 13 -11.44 15.47 6.38
N LYS A 14 -10.26 14.88 6.20
CA LYS A 14 -9.65 13.86 7.07
C LYS A 14 -10.43 12.54 7.16
N LYS A 15 -11.33 12.26 6.24
CA LYS A 15 -12.07 10.99 6.14
C LYS A 15 -11.74 10.27 4.85
N ALA A 16 -11.65 8.95 4.91
CA ALA A 16 -11.55 8.11 3.73
C ALA A 16 -12.96 7.99 3.11
N VAL A 17 -13.13 8.51 1.90
CA VAL A 17 -14.43 8.55 1.20
C VAL A 17 -14.49 7.62 0.00
N GLY A 18 -13.38 6.94 -0.32
CA GLY A 18 -13.33 6.02 -1.44
C GLY A 18 -11.92 5.67 -1.84
N VAL A 19 -11.77 5.09 -3.03
CA VAL A 19 -10.49 4.71 -3.63
C VAL A 19 -10.43 5.11 -5.10
N GLU A 20 -9.25 5.47 -5.57
CA GLU A 20 -8.95 5.56 -7.00
C GLU A 20 -8.41 4.22 -7.49
N CYS A 21 -8.94 3.78 -8.62
CA CYS A 21 -8.65 2.51 -9.25
C CYS A 21 -8.12 2.70 -10.67
N ILE A 22 -7.34 1.72 -11.13
CA ILE A 22 -6.86 1.63 -12.51
C ILE A 22 -7.22 0.24 -13.03
N ASP A 23 -7.98 0.17 -14.12
CA ASP A 23 -8.30 -1.11 -14.77
C ASP A 23 -7.13 -1.63 -15.63
N LYS A 24 -7.26 -2.86 -16.13
CA LYS A 24 -6.26 -3.48 -17.01
C LYS A 24 -6.01 -2.74 -18.32
N LYS A 25 -6.90 -1.82 -18.72
CA LYS A 25 -6.74 -0.96 -19.90
C LYS A 25 -6.10 0.38 -19.55
N GLY A 26 -5.69 0.58 -18.30
CA GLY A 26 -5.09 1.83 -17.80
C GLY A 26 -6.12 2.95 -17.53
N ARG A 27 -7.41 2.67 -17.55
CA ARG A 27 -8.45 3.67 -17.29
C ARG A 27 -8.59 3.89 -15.80
N ARG A 28 -8.58 5.14 -15.38
CA ARG A 28 -8.77 5.56 -13.99
C ARG A 28 -10.25 5.77 -13.68
N PHE A 29 -10.68 5.30 -12.54
CA PHE A 29 -12.04 5.53 -12.02
C PHE A 29 -12.02 5.49 -10.49
N SER A 30 -13.06 6.05 -9.88
CA SER A 30 -13.20 6.11 -8.42
C SER A 30 -14.36 5.26 -7.94
N LEU A 31 -14.17 4.61 -6.81
CA LEU A 31 -15.22 3.95 -6.05
C LEU A 31 -15.41 4.68 -4.72
N LYS A 32 -16.63 5.08 -4.42
CA LYS A 32 -16.96 5.77 -3.17
C LYS A 32 -17.50 4.80 -2.12
N THR A 33 -17.29 5.13 -0.86
CA THR A 33 -17.88 4.43 0.28
C THR A 33 -18.64 5.39 1.18
N THR A 34 -19.68 4.89 1.84
CA THR A 34 -20.45 5.66 2.82
C THR A 34 -20.02 5.40 4.26
N LYS A 35 -19.20 4.37 4.49
CA LYS A 35 -18.77 3.99 5.85
C LYS A 35 -17.26 4.11 6.00
N GLU A 36 -16.51 3.16 5.43
CA GLU A 36 -15.07 3.04 5.64
C GLU A 36 -14.35 2.41 4.44
N VAL A 37 -13.05 2.54 4.40
CA VAL A 37 -12.15 1.81 3.49
C VAL A 37 -11.29 0.87 4.33
N ILE A 38 -11.39 -0.44 4.07
CA ILE A 38 -10.58 -1.46 4.71
C ILE A 38 -9.39 -1.76 3.81
N LEU A 39 -8.17 -1.54 4.33
CA LEU A 39 -6.93 -1.77 3.61
C LEU A 39 -6.25 -3.06 4.09
N SER A 40 -6.22 -4.07 3.23
CA SER A 40 -5.68 -5.41 3.51
C SER A 40 -4.81 -5.91 2.34
N SER A 41 -3.88 -5.08 1.87
CA SER A 41 -3.06 -5.36 0.67
C SER A 41 -1.70 -5.99 0.99
N GLY A 42 -1.55 -6.57 2.18
CA GLY A 42 -0.31 -7.19 2.65
C GLY A 42 0.74 -6.20 3.12
N ALA A 43 1.89 -6.75 3.56
CA ALA A 43 2.96 -5.98 4.21
C ALA A 43 3.61 -4.93 3.32
N PHE A 44 3.65 -5.13 2.01
CA PHE A 44 4.15 -4.17 1.04
C PHE A 44 3.05 -3.28 0.46
N GLY A 45 1.92 -3.87 0.05
CA GLY A 45 0.87 -3.15 -0.65
C GLY A 45 0.16 -2.12 0.21
N SER A 46 -0.14 -2.44 1.46
CA SER A 46 -0.83 -1.51 2.36
C SER A 46 -0.03 -0.24 2.65
N PRO A 47 1.27 -0.30 3.03
CA PRO A 47 2.08 0.91 3.17
C PRO A 47 2.22 1.71 1.87
N GLN A 48 2.37 1.05 0.72
CA GLN A 48 2.45 1.74 -0.57
C GLN A 48 1.19 2.54 -0.87
N ILE A 49 0.01 1.95 -0.67
CA ILE A 49 -1.27 2.64 -0.90
C ILE A 49 -1.41 3.83 0.05
N LEU A 50 -1.04 3.70 1.32
CA LEU A 50 -1.06 4.81 2.28
C LEU A 50 -0.13 5.95 1.85
N LEU A 51 1.13 5.65 1.52
CA LEU A 51 2.11 6.65 1.08
C LEU A 51 1.63 7.38 -0.18
N ARG A 52 1.11 6.65 -1.18
CA ARG A 52 0.56 7.23 -2.41
C ARG A 52 -0.69 8.07 -2.15
N SER A 53 -1.40 7.81 -1.06
CA SER A 53 -2.56 8.59 -0.61
C SER A 53 -2.19 9.86 0.15
N GLY A 54 -0.90 10.07 0.42
CA GLY A 54 -0.40 11.19 1.21
C GLY A 54 -0.43 10.95 2.72
N ILE A 55 -0.52 9.69 3.15
CA ILE A 55 -0.53 9.28 4.56
C ILE A 55 0.80 8.60 4.88
N GLY A 56 1.58 9.18 5.78
CA GLY A 56 2.91 8.68 6.16
C GLY A 56 3.85 9.81 6.55
N PRO A 57 5.18 9.54 6.62
CA PRO A 57 6.16 10.56 6.98
C PRO A 57 6.22 11.66 5.91
N GLU A 58 5.99 12.89 6.33
CA GLU A 58 5.86 14.07 5.46
C GLU A 58 7.04 14.24 4.50
N THR A 59 8.26 14.15 5.04
CA THR A 59 9.48 14.34 4.25
C THR A 59 9.61 13.34 3.10
N GLY A 60 9.27 12.06 3.35
CA GLY A 60 9.27 11.01 2.34
C GLY A 60 8.23 11.23 1.26
N ILE A 61 7.02 11.59 1.66
CA ILE A 61 5.88 11.82 0.76
C ILE A 61 6.14 13.02 -0.16
N LYS A 62 6.56 14.15 0.42
CA LYS A 62 6.85 15.38 -0.34
C LYS A 62 8.00 15.22 -1.33
N ARG A 63 9.02 14.41 -1.00
CA ARG A 63 10.14 14.11 -1.89
C ARG A 63 9.71 13.49 -3.22
N HIS A 64 8.57 12.78 -3.22
CA HIS A 64 7.99 12.17 -4.42
C HIS A 64 6.90 13.02 -5.09
N GLY A 65 6.76 14.29 -4.69
CA GLY A 65 5.76 15.20 -5.25
C GLY A 65 4.32 14.85 -4.89
N ILE A 66 4.11 14.02 -3.87
CA ILE A 66 2.78 13.63 -3.42
C ILE A 66 2.28 14.63 -2.38
N PRO A 67 1.05 15.18 -2.50
CA PRO A 67 0.48 16.06 -1.48
C PRO A 67 0.34 15.33 -0.14
N HIS A 68 1.01 15.83 0.90
CA HIS A 68 0.91 15.28 2.25
C HIS A 68 -0.45 15.62 2.86
N LYS A 69 -1.15 14.62 3.39
CA LYS A 69 -2.49 14.75 3.96
C LYS A 69 -2.55 14.43 5.46
N HIS A 70 -1.75 13.48 5.89
CA HIS A 70 -1.73 13.06 7.29
C HIS A 70 -0.37 12.50 7.70
N GLU A 71 0.18 13.03 8.79
CA GLU A 71 1.44 12.53 9.35
C GLU A 71 1.22 11.20 10.06
N LEU A 72 1.90 10.17 9.59
CA LEU A 72 1.90 8.84 10.20
C LEU A 72 3.30 8.23 10.03
N PRO A 73 4.25 8.56 10.91
CA PRO A 73 5.68 8.29 10.70
C PRO A 73 6.03 6.80 10.67
N GLY A 74 5.17 5.92 11.20
CA GLY A 74 5.35 4.46 11.18
C GLY A 74 5.07 3.80 9.83
N VAL A 75 4.40 4.47 8.90
CA VAL A 75 4.06 3.88 7.59
C VAL A 75 5.32 3.59 6.78
N GLY A 76 5.48 2.32 6.38
CA GLY A 76 6.65 1.83 5.65
C GLY A 76 7.90 1.65 6.49
N LYS A 77 7.78 1.68 7.82
CA LYS A 77 8.88 1.40 8.77
C LYS A 77 8.75 0.00 9.37
N ASN A 78 9.85 -0.46 9.96
CA ASN A 78 9.90 -1.71 10.75
C ASN A 78 9.39 -2.94 9.98
N LEU A 79 9.64 -3.01 8.67
CA LEU A 79 9.37 -4.23 7.92
C LEU A 79 10.25 -5.35 8.49
N GLN A 80 9.61 -6.46 8.84
CA GLN A 80 10.28 -7.66 9.36
C GLN A 80 9.82 -8.87 8.55
N ASP A 81 10.72 -9.82 8.38
CA ASP A 81 10.45 -11.10 7.77
C ASP A 81 10.91 -12.23 8.69
N HIS A 82 10.43 -13.44 8.44
CA HIS A 82 10.90 -14.60 9.17
C HIS A 82 12.35 -14.93 8.80
N LEU A 83 13.19 -15.19 9.81
CA LEU A 83 14.54 -15.67 9.57
C LEU A 83 14.48 -17.09 8.98
N GLU A 84 15.06 -17.27 7.80
CA GLU A 84 15.07 -18.53 7.11
C GLU A 84 16.52 -19.03 6.91
N VAL A 85 16.75 -20.31 7.20
CA VAL A 85 18.05 -20.95 7.01
C VAL A 85 17.87 -22.19 6.14
N TYR A 86 18.54 -22.21 5.01
CA TYR A 86 18.54 -23.38 4.12
C TYR A 86 19.75 -24.26 4.42
N ILE A 87 19.50 -25.54 4.81
CA ILE A 87 20.52 -26.55 4.97
C ILE A 87 20.39 -27.55 3.83
N GLN A 88 21.41 -27.63 2.99
CA GLN A 88 21.47 -28.60 1.90
C GLN A 88 22.47 -29.70 2.25
N GLN A 89 22.04 -30.93 2.16
CA GLN A 89 22.91 -32.11 2.32
C GLN A 89 22.95 -32.92 1.01
N LYS A 90 24.15 -33.20 0.56
CA LYS A 90 24.35 -34.12 -0.58
C LYS A 90 24.25 -35.56 -0.09
N CYS A 91 23.28 -36.31 -0.61
CA CYS A 91 23.21 -37.74 -0.38
C CYS A 91 24.33 -38.44 -1.14
N ILE A 92 25.19 -39.19 -0.43
CA ILE A 92 26.31 -39.95 -0.98
C ILE A 92 26.09 -41.45 -0.88
N LEU A 93 24.86 -41.89 -0.65
CA LEU A 93 24.52 -43.32 -0.68
C LEU A 93 24.55 -43.85 -2.12
N PRO A 94 25.10 -45.03 -2.32
CA PRO A 94 25.18 -45.66 -3.65
C PRO A 94 23.79 -46.01 -4.21
#